data_b3a1c39c86adae726ece92a38a98f156
#
_entry.id   b3a1c39c86adae726ece92a38a98f156
#
_cell.length_a   1.000
_cell.length_b   1.000
_cell.length_c   1.000
_cell.angle_alpha   90.00
_cell.angle_beta   90.00
_cell.angle_gamma   90.00
#
_symmetry.space_group_name_H-M   'P 1'
#
loop_
_entity.id
_entity.type
_entity.pdbx_description
1 polymer ?
#
loop_
_entity_poly.entity_id
_entity_poly.type
_entity_poly.pdbx_seq_one_letter_code
_entity_poly.pdbx_strand_id
1 'polypeptide(L)'
;MKRLLILVFLVLAAYLSYVFLFKKKGGDIGPKQQPLALKKHSEAFSKSIADAMNAYFEMKAAFVDADIAKAKEGCKKFISLIDSIKLDELKNDTASIFETAKANFNDVKLNAVSLLNQTDITE
;
A
#
# COMPACT_ATOMS: atom_id res chain seq x y z
N MET A 1 -29.07 -32.99 -48.05
CA MET A 1 -29.40 -31.79 -47.28
C MET A 1 -29.20 -31.96 -45.78
N LYS A 2 -29.64 -33.05 -45.10
CA LYS A 2 -29.43 -33.24 -43.66
C LYS A 2 -27.97 -33.19 -43.19
N ARG A 3 -27.06 -33.77 -43.99
CA ARG A 3 -25.59 -33.75 -43.64
C ARG A 3 -24.97 -32.37 -43.72
N LEU A 4 -25.44 -31.53 -44.66
CA LEU A 4 -24.98 -30.16 -44.80
C LEU A 4 -25.42 -29.29 -43.60
N LEU A 5 -26.65 -29.47 -43.13
CA LEU A 5 -27.19 -28.80 -41.96
C LEU A 5 -26.42 -29.14 -40.69
N ILE A 6 -26.01 -30.41 -40.50
CA ILE A 6 -25.21 -30.84 -39.34
C ILE A 6 -23.82 -30.19 -39.40
N LEU A 7 -23.20 -30.09 -40.58
CA LEU A 7 -21.89 -29.42 -40.72
C LEU A 7 -21.95 -27.93 -40.38
N VAL A 8 -22.98 -27.23 -40.84
CA VAL A 8 -23.19 -25.81 -40.52
C VAL A 8 -23.40 -25.62 -39.03
N PHE A 9 -24.16 -26.51 -38.38
CA PHE A 9 -24.42 -26.44 -36.95
C PHE A 9 -23.13 -26.68 -36.12
N LEU A 10 -22.27 -27.62 -36.53
CA LEU A 10 -20.98 -27.87 -35.88
C LEU A 10 -20.02 -26.69 -36.00
N VAL A 11 -19.95 -26.04 -37.16
CA VAL A 11 -19.11 -24.85 -37.36
C VAL A 11 -19.62 -23.68 -36.52
N LEU A 12 -20.95 -23.51 -36.43
CA LEU A 12 -21.56 -22.46 -35.62
C LEU A 12 -21.31 -22.69 -34.10
N ALA A 13 -21.43 -23.94 -33.66
CA ALA A 13 -21.16 -24.31 -32.27
C ALA A 13 -19.67 -24.09 -31.91
N ALA A 14 -18.74 -24.46 -32.80
CA ALA A 14 -17.32 -24.22 -32.62
C ALA A 14 -17.00 -22.73 -32.59
N TYR A 15 -17.61 -21.92 -33.43
CA TYR A 15 -17.44 -20.47 -33.45
C TYR A 15 -17.98 -19.81 -32.17
N LEU A 16 -19.16 -20.20 -31.72
CA LEU A 16 -19.74 -19.71 -30.46
C LEU A 16 -18.88 -20.08 -29.24
N SER A 17 -18.36 -21.32 -29.20
CA SER A 17 -17.45 -21.76 -28.14
C SER A 17 -16.17 -20.97 -28.16
N TYR A 18 -15.60 -20.71 -29.33
CA TYR A 18 -14.41 -19.88 -29.47
C TYR A 18 -14.66 -18.44 -28.97
N VAL A 19 -15.74 -17.81 -29.40
CA VAL A 19 -16.09 -16.44 -28.97
C VAL A 19 -16.36 -16.39 -27.47
N PHE A 20 -17.03 -17.39 -26.90
CA PHE A 20 -17.37 -17.42 -25.48
C PHE A 20 -16.13 -17.65 -24.58
N LEU A 21 -15.21 -18.54 -25.03
CA LEU A 21 -13.99 -18.84 -24.26
C LEU A 21 -12.91 -17.76 -24.39
N PHE A 22 -12.78 -17.14 -25.57
CA PHE A 22 -11.71 -16.16 -25.81
C PHE A 22 -12.13 -14.71 -25.61
N LYS A 23 -13.38 -14.33 -25.87
CA LYS A 23 -13.87 -12.98 -25.52
C LYS A 23 -14.08 -12.76 -24.03
N LYS A 24 -14.25 -13.81 -23.21
CA LYS A 24 -14.38 -13.69 -21.75
C LYS A 24 -13.05 -13.51 -21.02
N LYS A 25 -11.92 -13.50 -21.73
CA LYS A 25 -10.59 -13.18 -21.16
C LYS A 25 -10.16 -11.71 -21.31
N GLY A 26 -11.08 -10.83 -21.71
CA GLY A 26 -10.95 -9.44 -21.36
C GLY A 26 -11.36 -9.31 -19.91
N GLY A 27 -10.45 -9.63 -18.97
CA GLY A 27 -10.69 -9.38 -17.56
C GLY A 27 -11.12 -7.93 -17.44
N ASP A 28 -12.25 -7.73 -16.79
CA ASP A 28 -12.64 -6.44 -16.24
C ASP A 28 -11.47 -6.03 -15.32
N ILE A 29 -10.48 -5.37 -15.92
CA ILE A 29 -9.48 -4.64 -15.17
C ILE A 29 -10.33 -3.58 -14.50
N GLY A 30 -10.61 -3.78 -13.23
CA GLY A 30 -11.35 -2.86 -12.41
C GLY A 30 -10.90 -1.42 -12.70
N PRO A 31 -11.68 -0.40 -12.38
CA PRO A 31 -11.47 0.96 -12.86
C PRO A 31 -9.99 1.26 -12.86
N LYS A 32 -9.42 1.53 -14.04
CA LYS A 32 -8.00 1.84 -14.20
C LYS A 32 -7.70 2.90 -13.16
N GLN A 33 -6.96 2.52 -12.12
CA GLN A 33 -6.51 3.48 -11.13
C GLN A 33 -5.77 4.55 -11.94
N GLN A 34 -6.38 5.73 -12.01
CA GLN A 34 -5.72 6.87 -12.61
C GLN A 34 -4.41 7.06 -11.83
N PRO A 35 -3.27 7.24 -12.52
CA PRO A 35 -2.03 7.56 -11.82
C PRO A 35 -2.33 8.70 -10.87
N LEU A 36 -2.05 8.50 -9.58
CA LEU A 36 -2.16 9.57 -8.59
C LEU A 36 -1.34 10.75 -9.11
N ALA A 37 -2.02 11.83 -9.45
CA ALA A 37 -1.36 13.08 -9.75
C ALA A 37 -0.68 13.53 -8.46
N LEU A 38 0.61 13.25 -8.33
CA LEU A 38 1.44 13.68 -7.20
C LEU A 38 1.43 15.20 -7.18
N LYS A 39 0.66 15.79 -6.28
CA LYS A 39 0.77 17.20 -5.99
C LYS A 39 2.11 17.46 -5.32
N LYS A 40 2.74 18.57 -5.66
CA LYS A 40 3.98 18.98 -5.04
C LYS A 40 3.67 19.48 -3.63
N HIS A 41 4.15 18.77 -2.62
CA HIS A 41 4.08 19.18 -1.22
C HIS A 41 5.25 20.11 -0.87
N SER A 42 5.19 20.75 0.31
CA SER A 42 6.27 21.60 0.78
C SER A 42 7.56 20.80 1.02
N GLU A 43 8.68 21.45 0.89
CA GLU A 43 9.98 20.86 1.21
C GLU A 43 10.04 20.44 2.69
N ALA A 44 9.42 21.21 3.58
CA ALA A 44 9.33 20.91 5.00
C ALA A 44 8.55 19.61 5.25
N PHE A 45 7.43 19.40 4.54
CA PHE A 45 6.66 18.16 4.62
C PHE A 45 7.50 16.96 4.13
N SER A 46 8.11 17.09 2.95
CA SER A 46 8.95 16.04 2.36
C SER A 46 10.13 15.68 3.28
N LYS A 47 10.75 16.68 3.89
CA LYS A 47 11.82 16.48 4.86
C LYS A 47 11.32 15.76 6.12
N SER A 48 10.17 16.12 6.66
CA SER A 48 9.61 15.47 7.86
C SER A 48 9.34 13.98 7.63
N ILE A 49 8.86 13.61 6.44
CA ILE A 49 8.70 12.20 6.04
C ILE A 49 10.07 11.51 5.96
N ALA A 50 11.05 12.14 5.33
CA ALA A 50 12.40 11.56 5.21
C ALA A 50 13.06 11.36 6.59
N ASP A 51 12.92 12.31 7.50
CA ASP A 51 13.46 12.21 8.84
C ASP A 51 12.79 11.06 9.64
N ALA A 52 11.47 10.89 9.52
CA ALA A 52 10.76 9.77 10.13
C ALA A 52 11.20 8.42 9.52
N MET A 53 11.38 8.34 8.21
CA MET A 53 11.87 7.12 7.55
C MET A 53 13.29 6.77 7.99
N ASN A 54 14.18 7.74 8.13
CA ASN A 54 15.53 7.51 8.63
C ASN A 54 15.52 6.96 10.07
N ALA A 55 14.68 7.52 10.94
CA ALA A 55 14.52 6.99 12.30
C ALA A 55 13.96 5.56 12.31
N TYR A 56 13.04 5.25 11.42
CA TYR A 56 12.56 3.88 11.23
C TYR A 56 13.68 2.91 10.84
N PHE A 57 14.55 3.31 9.90
CA PHE A 57 15.68 2.47 9.49
C PHE A 57 16.73 2.30 10.60
N GLU A 58 17.00 3.35 11.39
CA GLU A 58 17.87 3.26 12.58
C GLU A 58 17.30 2.27 13.60
N MET A 59 16.00 2.37 13.90
CA MET A 59 15.30 1.44 14.78
C MET A 59 15.38 0.00 14.24
N LYS A 60 15.09 -0.20 12.95
CA LYS A 60 15.17 -1.53 12.30
C LYS A 60 16.56 -2.12 12.39
N ALA A 61 17.62 -1.33 12.17
CA ALA A 61 19.00 -1.80 12.29
C ALA A 61 19.31 -2.27 13.72
N ALA A 62 18.86 -1.53 14.74
CA ALA A 62 19.01 -1.93 16.13
C ALA A 62 18.31 -3.26 16.46
N PHE A 63 17.14 -3.53 15.87
CA PHE A 63 16.48 -4.85 15.98
C PHE A 63 17.29 -5.96 15.33
N VAL A 64 17.86 -5.73 14.16
CA VAL A 64 18.73 -6.71 13.47
C VAL A 64 19.97 -7.03 14.30
N ASP A 65 20.53 -6.02 14.98
CA ASP A 65 21.70 -6.17 15.87
C ASP A 65 21.31 -6.74 17.26
N ALA A 66 20.03 -7.03 17.49
CA ALA A 66 19.49 -7.48 18.78
C ALA A 66 19.80 -6.50 19.96
N ASP A 67 19.96 -5.22 19.66
CA ASP A 67 20.18 -4.16 20.67
C ASP A 67 18.85 -3.55 21.13
N ILE A 68 18.28 -4.13 22.21
CA ILE A 68 16.97 -3.72 22.74
C ILE A 68 16.98 -2.25 23.17
N ALA A 69 18.04 -1.80 23.83
CA ALA A 69 18.13 -0.45 24.35
C ALA A 69 18.11 0.59 23.20
N LYS A 70 18.92 0.35 22.19
CA LYS A 70 19.00 1.19 21.01
C LYS A 70 17.72 1.11 20.16
N ALA A 71 17.09 -0.08 20.05
CA ALA A 71 15.82 -0.25 19.38
C ALA A 71 14.70 0.57 20.03
N LYS A 72 14.61 0.58 21.37
CA LYS A 72 13.65 1.39 22.11
C LYS A 72 13.92 2.89 21.98
N GLU A 73 15.17 3.31 21.98
CA GLU A 73 15.53 4.72 21.73
C GLU A 73 15.13 5.14 20.32
N GLY A 74 15.46 4.35 19.31
CA GLY A 74 15.05 4.56 17.93
C GLY A 74 13.53 4.62 17.78
N CYS A 75 12.80 3.76 18.50
CA CYS A 75 11.34 3.75 18.51
C CYS A 75 10.75 5.05 19.08
N LYS A 76 11.27 5.56 20.19
CA LYS A 76 10.85 6.85 20.77
C LYS A 76 11.10 8.00 19.80
N LYS A 77 12.27 8.03 19.16
CA LYS A 77 12.63 9.02 18.14
C LYS A 77 11.65 8.96 16.97
N PHE A 78 11.37 7.77 16.48
CA PHE A 78 10.44 7.54 15.38
C PHE A 78 9.02 8.03 15.69
N ILE A 79 8.47 7.71 16.86
CA ILE A 79 7.15 8.19 17.32
C ILE A 79 7.11 9.72 17.35
N SER A 80 8.13 10.36 17.92
CA SER A 80 8.21 11.81 17.99
C SER A 80 8.23 12.48 16.62
N LEU A 81 8.95 11.88 15.66
CA LEU A 81 9.02 12.39 14.29
C LEU A 81 7.70 12.19 13.54
N ILE A 82 7.02 11.04 13.71
CA ILE A 82 5.68 10.82 13.16
C ILE A 82 4.70 11.88 13.67
N ASP A 83 4.71 12.19 14.97
CA ASP A 83 3.82 13.20 15.55
C ASP A 83 4.09 14.61 15.03
N SER A 84 5.29 14.88 14.53
CA SER A 84 5.66 16.18 13.95
C SER A 84 5.20 16.38 12.49
N ILE A 85 4.80 15.31 11.82
CA ILE A 85 4.40 15.38 10.40
C ILE A 85 3.05 16.09 10.25
N LYS A 86 3.03 17.17 9.47
CA LYS A 86 1.82 17.95 9.19
C LYS A 86 0.99 17.30 8.09
N LEU A 87 0.20 16.26 8.43
CA LEU A 87 -0.67 15.56 7.48
C LEU A 87 -1.69 16.47 6.80
N ASP A 88 -1.97 17.65 7.36
CA ASP A 88 -2.93 18.60 6.78
C ASP A 88 -2.58 19.04 5.36
N GLU A 89 -1.32 18.96 4.95
CA GLU A 89 -0.92 19.22 3.57
C GLU A 89 -1.54 18.24 2.58
N LEU A 90 -1.89 17.02 3.02
CA LEU A 90 -2.54 16.00 2.20
C LEU A 90 -4.04 16.27 1.97
N LYS A 91 -4.65 17.22 2.69
CA LYS A 91 -6.07 17.58 2.51
C LYS A 91 -6.37 18.15 1.13
N ASN A 92 -5.36 18.71 0.48
CA ASN A 92 -5.48 19.25 -0.88
C ASN A 92 -5.32 18.18 -1.97
N ASP A 93 -4.98 16.95 -1.60
CA ASP A 93 -4.91 15.81 -2.50
C ASP A 93 -6.30 15.21 -2.72
N THR A 94 -6.37 14.07 -3.40
CA THR A 94 -7.65 13.37 -3.53
C THR A 94 -8.17 12.97 -2.14
N ALA A 95 -9.48 13.10 -1.90
CA ALA A 95 -10.12 13.00 -0.60
C ALA A 95 -9.75 11.75 0.24
N SER A 96 -9.38 10.65 -0.41
CA SER A 96 -9.02 9.41 0.27
C SER A 96 -7.57 9.38 0.82
N ILE A 97 -6.66 10.21 0.29
CA ILE A 97 -5.24 10.16 0.67
C ILE A 97 -5.04 10.63 2.10
N PHE A 98 -5.63 11.75 2.49
CA PHE A 98 -5.52 12.29 3.83
C PHE A 98 -6.05 11.32 4.90
N GLU A 99 -7.26 10.77 4.70
CA GLU A 99 -7.87 9.85 5.67
C GLU A 99 -7.09 8.52 5.76
N THR A 100 -6.64 8.01 4.62
CA THR A 100 -5.81 6.80 4.57
C THR A 100 -4.47 7.03 5.26
N ALA A 101 -3.79 8.14 4.99
CA ALA A 101 -2.54 8.49 5.66
C ALA A 101 -2.74 8.59 7.17
N LYS A 102 -3.78 9.31 7.62
CA LYS A 102 -4.10 9.48 9.04
C LYS A 102 -4.34 8.13 9.74
N ALA A 103 -5.11 7.23 9.12
CA ALA A 103 -5.35 5.89 9.65
C ALA A 103 -4.04 5.10 9.77
N ASN A 104 -3.25 5.04 8.70
CA ASN A 104 -1.97 4.32 8.68
C ASN A 104 -0.97 4.88 9.69
N PHE A 105 -0.90 6.20 9.87
CA PHE A 105 -0.02 6.82 10.88
C PHE A 105 -0.43 6.45 12.29
N ASN A 106 -1.73 6.40 12.59
CA ASN A 106 -2.22 5.95 13.88
C ASN A 106 -1.85 4.48 14.14
N ASP A 107 -2.04 3.60 13.16
CA ASP A 107 -1.70 2.19 13.29
C ASP A 107 -0.19 1.99 13.49
N VAL A 108 0.64 2.69 12.72
CA VAL A 108 2.11 2.65 12.88
C VAL A 108 2.53 3.14 14.26
N LYS A 109 1.92 4.22 14.75
CA LYS A 109 2.19 4.76 16.09
C LYS A 109 1.80 3.77 17.18
N LEU A 110 0.61 3.17 17.10
CA LEU A 110 0.16 2.16 18.07
C LEU A 110 1.11 0.97 18.13
N ASN A 111 1.54 0.48 16.97
CA ASN A 111 2.50 -0.62 16.88
C ASN A 111 3.86 -0.22 17.47
N ALA A 112 4.35 0.99 17.20
CA ALA A 112 5.60 1.49 17.76
C ALA A 112 5.53 1.64 19.29
N VAL A 113 4.40 2.13 19.84
CA VAL A 113 4.17 2.20 21.28
C VAL A 113 4.15 0.80 21.92
N SER A 114 3.55 -0.18 21.23
CA SER A 114 3.55 -1.58 21.71
C SER A 114 4.97 -2.15 21.84
N LEU A 115 5.86 -1.81 20.91
CA LEU A 115 7.27 -2.23 20.96
C LEU A 115 8.01 -1.68 22.18
N LEU A 116 7.65 -0.49 22.68
CA LEU A 116 8.29 0.08 23.87
C LEU A 116 8.00 -0.72 25.14
N ASN A 117 6.86 -1.43 25.18
CA ASN A 117 6.41 -2.22 26.31
C ASN A 117 6.95 -3.65 26.31
N GLN A 118 7.55 -4.11 25.21
CA GLN A 118 8.14 -5.44 25.12
C GLN A 118 9.46 -5.50 25.89
N THR A 119 9.68 -6.61 26.54
CA THR A 119 10.88 -6.85 27.36
C THR A 119 11.91 -7.69 26.64
N ASP A 120 11.51 -8.42 25.60
CA ASP A 120 12.36 -9.27 24.80
C ASP A 120 12.14 -9.00 23.29
N ILE A 121 13.17 -9.26 22.47
CA ILE A 121 13.12 -9.13 21.00
C ILE A 121 12.49 -10.40 20.37
N THR A 122 12.42 -11.49 21.11
CA THR A 122 11.96 -12.80 20.62
C THR A 122 10.45 -13.06 20.80
N GLU A 123 9.70 -12.11 21.37
CA GLU A 123 8.24 -12.22 21.51
C GLU A 123 7.45 -11.64 20.33
#